data_1add399d626194da156a4b3a5f6d3b58
#
_entry.id   1add399d626194da156a4b3a5f6d3b58
#
_cell.length_a   1.000
_cell.length_b   1.000
_cell.length_c   1.000
_cell.angle_alpha   90.00
_cell.angle_beta   90.00
_cell.angle_gamma   90.00
#
_symmetry.space_group_name_H-M   'P 1'
#
loop_
_entity.id
_entity.type
_entity.pdbx_description
1 polymer ?
#
loop_
_entity_poly.entity_id
_entity_poly.type
_entity_poly.pdbx_seq_one_letter_code
_entity_poly.pdbx_strand_id
1 'polypeptide(L)'
;MTSEPAAAAPPTAAALTVEEVVAGYGGVLALQGVSIAVQPATITAVLGANGAGKTTLLAVISGLVRARQGRVLVDDRDITSRRPEDITRAGVAHVPEGHGVITELTVEENLRLGGLWRGSRATRAAAVAEACERFPILAKARQRSAGTLSGGERQILAIARALLAQPRLLLLDEPSLGLAPRVVGQVMELIRQLRDESGLTVLLVEQNARGALAIADRGVVLNLGKVVAAAPAADLAADVALRKHYLGF
;
A
#
# COMPACT_ATOMS: atom_id res chain seq x y z
N MET A 1 -31.27 38.96 -6.35
CA MET A 1 -29.83 38.66 -6.11
C MET A 1 -29.70 37.14 -6.08
N THR A 2 -29.40 36.56 -7.22
CA THR A 2 -29.21 35.11 -7.39
C THR A 2 -27.75 34.81 -7.06
N SER A 3 -27.53 34.08 -5.97
CA SER A 3 -26.19 33.60 -5.59
C SER A 3 -25.75 32.50 -6.57
N GLU A 4 -24.73 32.81 -7.34
CA GLU A 4 -24.02 31.89 -8.20
C GLU A 4 -23.38 30.78 -7.33
N PRO A 5 -23.50 29.49 -7.66
CA PRO A 5 -22.84 28.42 -6.89
C PRO A 5 -21.34 28.54 -7.10
N ALA A 6 -20.59 28.57 -6.00
CA ALA A 6 -19.13 28.58 -5.98
C ALA A 6 -18.59 27.45 -6.86
N ALA A 7 -17.74 27.79 -7.83
CA ALA A 7 -17.06 26.84 -8.69
C ALA A 7 -16.26 25.85 -7.81
N ALA A 8 -16.54 24.57 -7.97
CA ALA A 8 -15.79 23.51 -7.33
C ALA A 8 -14.32 23.66 -7.74
N ALA A 9 -13.41 23.62 -6.75
CA ALA A 9 -11.97 23.60 -7.00
C ALA A 9 -11.64 22.48 -8.01
N PRO A 10 -10.70 22.70 -8.95
CA PRO A 10 -10.32 21.66 -9.90
C PRO A 10 -9.88 20.41 -9.12
N PRO A 11 -10.24 19.21 -9.59
CA PRO A 11 -9.87 17.98 -8.90
C PRO A 11 -8.34 17.94 -8.76
N THR A 12 -7.87 17.82 -7.53
CA THR A 12 -6.44 17.64 -7.23
C THR A 12 -5.97 16.42 -8.03
N ALA A 13 -4.89 16.55 -8.81
CA ALA A 13 -4.34 15.43 -9.59
C ALA A 13 -4.17 14.19 -8.69
N ALA A 14 -4.61 13.02 -9.16
CA ALA A 14 -4.52 11.80 -8.38
C ALA A 14 -3.06 11.39 -8.20
N ALA A 15 -2.67 10.94 -7.00
CA ALA A 15 -1.34 10.42 -6.76
C ALA A 15 -1.08 9.11 -7.50
N LEU A 16 -2.13 8.32 -7.73
CA LEU A 16 -2.09 7.10 -8.55
C LEU A 16 -3.38 7.02 -9.39
N THR A 17 -3.22 6.77 -10.68
CA THR A 17 -4.31 6.44 -11.59
C THR A 17 -4.00 5.11 -12.28
N VAL A 18 -4.95 4.19 -12.25
CA VAL A 18 -4.94 2.94 -13.00
C VAL A 18 -6.11 3.01 -13.97
N GLU A 19 -5.85 2.83 -15.27
CA GLU A 19 -6.85 2.98 -16.33
C GLU A 19 -6.94 1.70 -17.14
N GLU A 20 -8.12 1.05 -17.12
CA GLU A 20 -8.50 -0.11 -17.92
C GLU A 20 -7.42 -1.22 -17.94
N VAL A 21 -6.78 -1.47 -16.80
CA VAL A 21 -5.67 -2.42 -16.72
C VAL A 21 -6.16 -3.85 -16.84
N VAL A 22 -5.60 -4.56 -17.84
CA VAL A 22 -5.72 -6.00 -18.02
C VAL A 22 -4.36 -6.64 -17.76
N ALA A 23 -4.31 -7.60 -16.83
CA ALA A 23 -3.07 -8.30 -16.46
C ALA A 23 -3.34 -9.71 -15.95
N GLY A 24 -2.32 -10.54 -15.94
CA GLY A 24 -2.42 -11.93 -15.45
C GLY A 24 -1.21 -12.76 -15.76
N TYR A 25 -1.29 -14.04 -15.46
CA TYR A 25 -0.19 -15.00 -15.53
C TYR A 25 -0.51 -16.09 -16.57
N GLY A 26 0.41 -16.32 -17.51
CA GLY A 26 0.18 -17.29 -18.59
C GLY A 26 -1.12 -17.00 -19.35
N GLY A 27 -2.04 -17.95 -19.42
CA GLY A 27 -3.36 -17.79 -20.04
C GLY A 27 -4.45 -17.20 -19.13
N VAL A 28 -4.18 -17.04 -17.82
CA VAL A 28 -5.20 -16.63 -16.85
C VAL A 28 -5.15 -15.11 -16.63
N LEU A 29 -6.30 -14.44 -16.81
CA LEU A 29 -6.46 -13.02 -16.49
C LEU A 29 -6.83 -12.88 -15.02
N ALA A 30 -6.02 -12.13 -14.27
CA ALA A 30 -6.28 -11.76 -12.89
C ALA A 30 -6.91 -10.37 -12.75
N LEU A 31 -6.66 -9.47 -13.72
CA LEU A 31 -7.30 -8.16 -13.84
C LEU A 31 -7.94 -8.03 -15.22
N GLN A 32 -9.15 -7.47 -15.27
CA GLN A 32 -10.02 -7.44 -16.45
C GLN A 32 -10.60 -6.03 -16.65
N GLY A 33 -9.75 -5.06 -17.00
CA GLY A 33 -10.15 -3.66 -17.20
C GLY A 33 -10.35 -2.91 -15.87
N VAL A 34 -9.39 -3.05 -14.94
CA VAL A 34 -9.43 -2.36 -13.64
C VAL A 34 -9.08 -0.90 -13.81
N SER A 35 -9.98 -0.02 -13.30
CA SER A 35 -9.74 1.43 -13.22
C SER A 35 -9.96 1.90 -11.79
N ILE A 36 -8.93 2.55 -11.20
CA ILE A 36 -8.97 3.16 -9.87
C ILE A 36 -8.18 4.47 -9.85
N ALA A 37 -8.59 5.39 -8.96
CA ALA A 37 -7.85 6.61 -8.68
C ALA A 37 -7.64 6.74 -7.16
N VAL A 38 -6.40 7.05 -6.76
CA VAL A 38 -6.00 7.26 -5.36
C VAL A 38 -5.63 8.72 -5.18
N GLN A 39 -6.28 9.40 -4.25
CA GLN A 39 -6.01 10.81 -3.96
C GLN A 39 -4.73 10.97 -3.12
N PRO A 40 -3.99 12.08 -3.29
CA PRO A 40 -2.82 12.37 -2.45
C PRO A 40 -3.17 12.44 -0.97
N ALA A 41 -2.25 12.00 -0.11
CA ALA A 41 -2.38 12.03 1.34
C ALA A 41 -3.64 11.32 1.87
N THR A 42 -4.10 10.27 1.17
CA THR A 42 -5.24 9.44 1.59
C THR A 42 -4.86 7.97 1.71
N ILE A 43 -5.67 7.22 2.46
CA ILE A 43 -5.65 5.76 2.48
C ILE A 43 -6.80 5.26 1.61
N THR A 44 -6.49 4.56 0.51
CA THR A 44 -7.47 3.84 -0.28
C THR A 44 -7.36 2.35 -0.01
N ALA A 45 -8.43 1.72 0.47
CA ALA A 45 -8.49 0.29 0.70
C ALA A 45 -9.01 -0.44 -0.54
N VAL A 46 -8.27 -1.44 -1.02
CA VAL A 46 -8.73 -2.39 -2.05
C VAL A 46 -9.10 -3.69 -1.37
N LEU A 47 -10.37 -4.01 -1.42
CA LEU A 47 -11.01 -5.12 -0.71
C LEU A 47 -11.46 -6.20 -1.68
N GLY A 48 -11.58 -7.43 -1.21
CA GLY A 48 -12.09 -8.56 -1.99
C GLY A 48 -11.60 -9.88 -1.47
N ALA A 49 -12.23 -10.96 -1.89
CA ALA A 49 -11.87 -12.34 -1.53
C ALA A 49 -10.47 -12.71 -2.09
N ASN A 50 -9.94 -13.85 -1.62
CA ASN A 50 -8.73 -14.42 -2.21
C ASN A 50 -8.97 -14.75 -3.69
N GLY A 51 -7.99 -14.43 -4.54
CA GLY A 51 -8.11 -14.57 -5.99
C GLY A 51 -8.88 -13.43 -6.69
N ALA A 52 -9.34 -12.38 -5.99
CA ALA A 52 -10.02 -11.25 -6.60
C ALA A 52 -9.12 -10.40 -7.52
N GLY A 53 -7.79 -10.55 -7.46
CA GLY A 53 -6.82 -9.79 -8.25
C GLY A 53 -6.05 -8.72 -7.47
N LYS A 54 -6.25 -8.62 -6.17
CA LYS A 54 -5.66 -7.58 -5.29
C LYS A 54 -4.13 -7.51 -5.37
N THR A 55 -3.45 -8.62 -5.07
CA THR A 55 -1.96 -8.74 -5.16
C THR A 55 -1.47 -8.47 -6.58
N THR A 56 -2.20 -8.94 -7.60
CA THR A 56 -1.85 -8.69 -9.00
C THR A 56 -1.93 -7.20 -9.34
N LEU A 57 -2.90 -6.47 -8.80
CA LEU A 57 -3.00 -5.03 -8.97
C LEU A 57 -1.76 -4.33 -8.40
N LEU A 58 -1.35 -4.65 -7.18
CA LEU A 58 -0.12 -4.09 -6.60
C LEU A 58 1.14 -4.50 -7.39
N ALA A 59 1.19 -5.74 -7.87
CA ALA A 59 2.30 -6.23 -8.69
C ALA A 59 2.40 -5.48 -10.03
N VAL A 60 1.27 -5.10 -10.64
CA VAL A 60 1.27 -4.27 -11.85
C VAL A 60 1.74 -2.85 -11.54
N ILE A 61 1.23 -2.22 -10.48
CA ILE A 61 1.62 -0.86 -10.08
C ILE A 61 3.12 -0.79 -9.74
N SER A 62 3.68 -1.82 -9.11
CA SER A 62 5.11 -1.89 -8.77
C SER A 62 6.01 -2.40 -9.91
N GLY A 63 5.44 -2.71 -11.09
CA GLY A 63 6.19 -3.17 -12.27
C GLY A 63 6.67 -4.62 -12.22
N LEU A 64 6.24 -5.40 -11.22
CA LEU A 64 6.56 -6.84 -11.08
C LEU A 64 5.78 -7.69 -12.09
N VAL A 65 4.59 -7.24 -12.49
CA VAL A 65 3.77 -7.85 -13.54
C VAL A 65 3.48 -6.80 -14.60
N ARG A 66 3.67 -7.15 -15.87
CA ARG A 66 3.36 -6.24 -16.99
C ARG A 66 1.87 -6.21 -17.26
N ALA A 67 1.30 -5.01 -17.38
CA ALA A 67 -0.03 -4.83 -17.95
C ALA A 67 -0.03 -5.29 -19.41
N ARG A 68 -1.08 -6.01 -19.82
CA ARG A 68 -1.32 -6.38 -21.23
C ARG A 68 -2.06 -5.26 -21.96
N GLN A 69 -2.91 -4.52 -21.23
CA GLN A 69 -3.66 -3.36 -21.70
C GLN A 69 -3.82 -2.37 -20.55
N GLY A 70 -4.17 -1.14 -20.90
CA GLY A 70 -4.39 -0.07 -19.93
C GLY A 70 -3.11 0.64 -19.54
N ARG A 71 -3.22 1.55 -18.57
CA ARG A 71 -2.10 2.40 -18.11
C ARG A 71 -2.09 2.53 -16.60
N VAL A 72 -0.89 2.78 -16.06
CA VAL A 72 -0.65 3.15 -14.67
C VAL A 72 0.12 4.46 -14.63
N LEU A 73 -0.44 5.46 -13.96
CA LEU A 73 0.19 6.77 -13.80
C LEU A 73 0.42 7.06 -12.31
N VAL A 74 1.58 7.62 -11.99
CA VAL A 74 1.91 8.14 -10.66
C VAL A 74 2.25 9.61 -10.81
N ASP A 75 1.52 10.50 -10.13
CA ASP A 75 1.60 11.96 -10.30
C ASP A 75 1.56 12.35 -11.79
N ASP A 76 0.57 11.84 -12.54
CA ASP A 76 0.36 12.03 -13.99
C ASP A 76 1.50 11.52 -14.89
N ARG A 77 2.49 10.83 -14.35
CA ARG A 77 3.58 10.22 -15.11
C ARG A 77 3.29 8.76 -15.39
N ASP A 78 3.30 8.37 -16.66
CA ASP A 78 3.13 6.98 -17.07
C ASP A 78 4.30 6.12 -16.60
N ILE A 79 3.98 5.09 -15.81
CA ILE A 79 4.93 4.11 -15.28
C ILE A 79 4.65 2.69 -15.79
N THR A 80 3.69 2.50 -16.68
CA THR A 80 3.14 1.20 -17.10
C THR A 80 4.21 0.20 -17.54
N SER A 81 5.23 0.67 -18.26
CA SER A 81 6.31 -0.18 -18.79
C SER A 81 7.66 0.05 -18.09
N ARG A 82 7.66 0.76 -16.97
CA ARG A 82 8.88 1.03 -16.20
C ARG A 82 9.32 -0.21 -15.44
N ARG A 83 10.63 -0.29 -15.20
CA ARG A 83 11.20 -1.35 -14.34
C ARG A 83 10.91 -1.04 -12.88
N PRO A 84 10.80 -2.08 -12.00
CA PRO A 84 10.54 -1.89 -10.56
C PRO A 84 11.48 -0.89 -9.88
N GLU A 85 12.77 -0.88 -10.27
CA GLU A 85 13.76 0.04 -9.71
C GLU A 85 13.46 1.49 -10.07
N ASP A 86 12.98 1.75 -11.28
CA ASP A 86 12.64 3.10 -11.76
C ASP A 86 11.35 3.58 -11.10
N ILE A 87 10.39 2.68 -10.86
CA ILE A 87 9.14 2.94 -10.13
C ILE A 87 9.45 3.27 -8.66
N THR A 88 10.34 2.52 -8.02
CA THR A 88 10.77 2.81 -6.66
C THR A 88 11.46 4.18 -6.56
N ARG A 89 12.33 4.53 -7.52
CA ARG A 89 12.95 5.88 -7.59
C ARG A 89 11.94 6.99 -7.87
N ALA A 90 10.82 6.67 -8.51
CA ALA A 90 9.70 7.60 -8.69
C ALA A 90 8.86 7.81 -7.43
N GLY A 91 9.22 7.17 -6.31
CA GLY A 91 8.59 7.36 -5.01
C GLY A 91 7.47 6.37 -4.70
N VAL A 92 7.46 5.19 -5.33
CA VAL A 92 6.54 4.10 -4.98
C VAL A 92 7.28 3.04 -4.19
N ALA A 93 6.79 2.70 -3.00
CA ALA A 93 7.30 1.56 -2.23
C ALA A 93 6.24 0.48 -2.12
N HIS A 94 6.64 -0.78 -2.18
CA HIS A 94 5.75 -1.93 -2.07
C HIS A 94 6.21 -2.84 -0.93
N VAL A 95 5.31 -3.09 0.00
CA VAL A 95 5.43 -4.12 1.05
C VAL A 95 4.56 -5.29 0.61
N PRO A 96 5.15 -6.39 0.13
CA PRO A 96 4.39 -7.55 -0.33
C PRO A 96 3.82 -8.34 0.84
N GLU A 97 2.86 -9.21 0.56
CA GLU A 97 2.37 -10.23 1.49
C GLU A 97 3.55 -11.04 2.07
N GLY A 98 3.45 -11.47 3.33
CA GLY A 98 4.50 -12.23 4.01
C GLY A 98 5.68 -11.37 4.50
N HIS A 99 5.48 -10.06 4.62
CA HIS A 99 6.39 -9.04 5.19
C HIS A 99 7.61 -8.68 4.33
N GLY A 100 8.04 -9.54 3.37
CA GLY A 100 9.23 -9.31 2.54
C GLY A 100 10.54 -9.10 3.32
N VAL A 101 10.58 -9.44 4.60
CA VAL A 101 11.75 -9.31 5.48
C VAL A 101 12.72 -10.47 5.20
N ILE A 102 14.03 -10.18 5.13
CA ILE A 102 15.07 -11.20 5.01
C ILE A 102 15.40 -11.69 6.42
N THR A 103 14.95 -12.89 6.74
CA THR A 103 14.99 -13.47 8.10
C THR A 103 16.39 -13.76 8.61
N GLU A 104 17.33 -14.02 7.71
CA GLU A 104 18.75 -14.30 8.00
C GLU A 104 19.54 -13.05 8.39
N LEU A 105 19.07 -11.87 7.95
CA LEU A 105 19.69 -10.59 8.26
C LEU A 105 19.19 -10.05 9.61
N THR A 106 20.01 -9.21 10.23
CA THR A 106 19.61 -8.42 11.40
C THR A 106 18.53 -7.38 11.02
N VAL A 107 17.86 -6.84 12.03
CA VAL A 107 16.93 -5.71 11.85
C VAL A 107 17.63 -4.53 11.18
N GLU A 108 18.84 -4.18 11.65
CA GLU A 108 19.62 -3.08 11.06
C GLU A 108 19.98 -3.32 9.59
N GLU A 109 20.40 -4.54 9.24
CA GLU A 109 20.73 -4.89 7.86
C GLU A 109 19.49 -4.83 6.96
N ASN A 110 18.34 -5.32 7.44
CA ASN A 110 17.06 -5.16 6.73
C ASN A 110 16.73 -3.68 6.48
N LEU A 111 16.85 -2.82 7.49
CA LEU A 111 16.61 -1.38 7.34
C LEU A 111 17.58 -0.76 6.32
N ARG A 112 18.87 -1.09 6.37
CA ARG A 112 19.87 -0.59 5.41
C ARG A 112 19.51 -0.89 3.96
N LEU A 113 18.87 -2.03 3.68
CA LEU A 113 18.41 -2.38 2.32
C LEU A 113 17.38 -1.39 1.78
N GLY A 114 16.49 -0.85 2.63
CA GLY A 114 15.45 0.11 2.21
C GLY A 114 15.99 1.42 1.64
N GLY A 115 17.20 1.82 2.04
CA GLY A 115 17.82 3.07 1.62
C GLY A 115 19.05 2.91 0.70
N LEU A 116 19.31 1.73 0.12
CA LEU A 116 20.55 1.43 -0.60
C LEU A 116 20.89 2.40 -1.72
N TRP A 117 19.89 2.88 -2.46
CA TRP A 117 20.07 3.80 -3.58
C TRP A 117 20.12 5.28 -3.17
N ARG A 118 19.95 5.59 -1.87
CA ARG A 118 19.92 6.96 -1.36
C ARG A 118 21.30 7.43 -0.90
N GLY A 119 21.84 8.41 -1.59
CA GLY A 119 22.97 9.21 -1.16
C GLY A 119 24.20 8.45 -0.62
N SER A 120 24.92 9.08 0.28
CA SER A 120 26.15 8.58 0.89
C SER A 120 25.89 7.51 1.98
N ARG A 121 26.97 6.82 2.40
CA ARG A 121 26.92 5.90 3.55
C ARG A 121 26.47 6.61 4.83
N ALA A 122 26.86 7.86 5.03
CA ALA A 122 26.45 8.67 6.19
C ALA A 122 24.96 8.97 6.17
N THR A 123 24.40 9.38 5.00
CA THR A 123 22.96 9.62 4.80
C THR A 123 22.14 8.38 5.11
N ARG A 124 22.60 7.21 4.66
CA ARG A 124 21.90 5.93 4.93
C ARG A 124 21.95 5.54 6.41
N ALA A 125 23.08 5.78 7.09
CA ALA A 125 23.20 5.51 8.53
C ALA A 125 22.29 6.42 9.36
N ALA A 126 22.18 7.71 9.00
CA ALA A 126 21.26 8.66 9.62
C ALA A 126 19.80 8.23 9.44
N ALA A 127 19.40 7.81 8.23
CA ALA A 127 18.06 7.33 7.97
C ALA A 127 17.70 6.07 8.79
N VAL A 128 18.65 5.15 8.99
CA VAL A 128 18.44 3.98 9.87
C VAL A 128 18.29 4.41 11.33
N ALA A 129 19.06 5.40 11.80
CA ALA A 129 18.92 5.94 13.15
C ALA A 129 17.55 6.58 13.37
N GLU A 130 17.10 7.42 12.43
CA GLU A 130 15.76 8.03 12.43
C GLU A 130 14.64 6.98 12.46
N ALA A 131 14.77 5.91 11.64
CA ALA A 131 13.82 4.80 11.68
C ALA A 131 13.80 4.10 13.05
N CYS A 132 14.94 3.93 13.70
CA CYS A 132 15.00 3.38 15.05
C CYS A 132 14.39 4.30 16.11
N GLU A 133 14.51 5.62 15.97
CA GLU A 133 13.84 6.58 16.84
C GLU A 133 12.32 6.53 16.67
N ARG A 134 11.85 6.49 15.42
CA ARG A 134 10.42 6.38 15.10
C ARG A 134 9.81 5.04 15.53
N PHE A 135 10.57 3.95 15.48
CA PHE A 135 10.12 2.60 15.81
C PHE A 135 10.96 2.01 16.97
N PRO A 136 10.67 2.36 18.25
CA PRO A 136 11.49 1.93 19.41
C PRO A 136 11.61 0.41 19.55
N ILE A 137 10.61 -0.35 19.05
CA ILE A 137 10.64 -1.81 19.05
C ILE A 137 11.77 -2.34 18.17
N LEU A 138 12.04 -1.70 17.03
CA LEU A 138 13.13 -2.06 16.13
C LEU A 138 14.48 -1.63 16.70
N ALA A 139 14.55 -0.49 17.41
CA ALA A 139 15.75 -0.06 18.09
C ALA A 139 16.23 -1.10 19.12
N LYS A 140 15.30 -1.63 19.94
CA LYS A 140 15.59 -2.68 20.94
C LYS A 140 16.07 -4.00 20.32
N ALA A 141 15.61 -4.30 19.10
CA ALA A 141 15.94 -5.53 18.38
C ALA A 141 17.03 -5.33 17.31
N ARG A 142 17.69 -4.17 17.25
CA ARG A 142 18.52 -3.70 16.14
C ARG A 142 19.54 -4.74 15.64
N GLN A 143 20.21 -5.42 16.56
CA GLN A 143 21.26 -6.43 16.26
C GLN A 143 20.73 -7.86 16.24
N ARG A 144 19.43 -8.07 16.49
CA ARG A 144 18.82 -9.40 16.44
C ARG A 144 18.54 -9.79 14.99
N SER A 145 18.63 -11.09 14.67
CA SER A 145 18.13 -11.65 13.42
C SER A 145 16.63 -11.35 13.30
N ALA A 146 16.20 -10.89 12.12
CA ALA A 146 14.81 -10.58 11.84
C ALA A 146 13.91 -11.82 11.92
N GLY A 147 14.46 -13.02 11.74
CA GLY A 147 13.75 -14.28 11.93
C GLY A 147 13.29 -14.54 13.36
N THR A 148 13.92 -13.88 14.37
CA THR A 148 13.53 -14.01 15.80
C THR A 148 12.42 -13.06 16.22
N LEU A 149 11.99 -12.17 15.33
CA LEU A 149 10.89 -11.22 15.57
C LEU A 149 9.54 -11.92 15.52
N SER A 150 8.58 -11.41 16.29
CA SER A 150 7.17 -11.78 16.12
C SER A 150 6.62 -11.34 14.77
N GLY A 151 5.47 -11.88 14.34
CA GLY A 151 4.82 -11.47 13.07
C GLY A 151 4.59 -9.96 12.99
N GLY A 152 4.08 -9.34 14.06
CA GLY A 152 3.85 -7.90 14.11
C GLY A 152 5.14 -7.08 14.07
N GLU A 153 6.20 -7.52 14.75
CA GLU A 153 7.51 -6.87 14.68
C GLU A 153 8.11 -6.95 13.28
N ARG A 154 7.95 -8.10 12.60
CA ARG A 154 8.37 -8.25 11.19
C ARG A 154 7.57 -7.32 10.27
N GLN A 155 6.26 -7.18 10.51
CA GLN A 155 5.43 -6.25 9.73
C GLN A 155 5.88 -4.80 9.91
N ILE A 156 6.15 -4.37 11.15
CA ILE A 156 6.70 -3.04 11.44
C ILE A 156 8.06 -2.85 10.76
N LEU A 157 8.93 -3.87 10.78
CA LEU A 157 10.22 -3.83 10.10
C LEU A 157 10.07 -3.68 8.58
N ALA A 158 9.14 -4.40 7.97
CA ALA A 158 8.86 -4.31 6.52
C ALA A 158 8.39 -2.91 6.13
N ILE A 159 7.45 -2.33 6.90
CA ILE A 159 6.96 -0.96 6.69
C ILE A 159 8.11 0.05 6.91
N ALA A 160 8.84 -0.05 8.02
CA ALA A 160 9.96 0.84 8.32
C ALA A 160 11.02 0.81 7.21
N ARG A 161 11.35 -0.38 6.69
CA ARG A 161 12.27 -0.54 5.55
C ARG A 161 11.75 0.15 4.29
N ALA A 162 10.46 0.02 3.99
CA ALA A 162 9.85 0.68 2.84
C ALA A 162 9.90 2.22 2.97
N LEU A 163 9.71 2.76 4.18
CA LEU A 163 9.77 4.19 4.46
C LEU A 163 11.17 4.79 4.29
N LEU A 164 12.23 4.00 4.44
CA LEU A 164 13.61 4.46 4.19
C LEU A 164 13.84 4.88 2.73
N ALA A 165 13.02 4.43 1.80
CA ALA A 165 12.99 4.91 0.43
C ALA A 165 12.36 6.32 0.30
N GLN A 166 11.76 6.89 1.36
CA GLN A 166 10.95 8.12 1.37
C GLN A 166 9.88 8.12 0.27
N PRO A 167 8.99 7.13 0.26
CA PRO A 167 7.97 7.02 -0.77
C PRO A 167 6.92 8.13 -0.61
N ARG A 168 6.30 8.50 -1.74
CA ARG A 168 5.07 9.31 -1.77
C ARG A 168 3.83 8.43 -1.83
N LEU A 169 3.98 7.22 -2.36
CA LEU A 169 2.95 6.19 -2.46
C LEU A 169 3.47 4.89 -1.83
N LEU A 170 2.76 4.40 -0.82
CA LEU A 170 3.04 3.12 -0.17
C LEU A 170 1.97 2.11 -0.55
N LEU A 171 2.39 0.99 -1.14
CA LEU A 171 1.56 -0.16 -1.48
C LEU A 171 1.73 -1.20 -0.38
N LEU A 172 0.63 -1.62 0.23
CA LEU A 172 0.63 -2.62 1.31
C LEU A 172 -0.26 -3.81 0.90
N ASP A 173 0.33 -5.00 0.84
CA ASP A 173 -0.38 -6.24 0.50
C ASP A 173 -0.65 -7.06 1.75
N GLU A 174 -1.90 -7.10 2.18
CA GLU A 174 -2.43 -7.83 3.33
C GLU A 174 -1.57 -7.72 4.61
N PRO A 175 -1.27 -6.48 5.07
CA PRO A 175 -0.36 -6.27 6.20
C PRO A 175 -0.87 -6.83 7.52
N SER A 176 -2.16 -7.19 7.61
CA SER A 176 -2.76 -7.78 8.81
C SER A 176 -2.79 -9.31 8.80
N LEU A 177 -2.42 -9.96 7.69
CA LEU A 177 -2.55 -11.40 7.51
C LEU A 177 -1.73 -12.18 8.53
N GLY A 178 -2.37 -13.15 9.21
CA GLY A 178 -1.71 -14.02 10.19
C GLY A 178 -1.33 -13.35 11.51
N LEU A 179 -1.74 -12.09 11.74
CA LEU A 179 -1.47 -11.38 12.99
C LEU A 179 -2.60 -11.56 14.01
N ALA A 180 -2.23 -11.54 15.30
CA ALA A 180 -3.22 -11.53 16.38
C ALA A 180 -4.06 -10.23 16.33
N PRO A 181 -5.35 -10.24 16.71
CA PRO A 181 -6.26 -9.10 16.58
C PRO A 181 -5.73 -7.78 17.16
N ARG A 182 -5.06 -7.86 18.32
CA ARG A 182 -4.44 -6.68 18.95
C ARG A 182 -3.32 -6.09 18.10
N VAL A 183 -2.55 -6.94 17.43
CA VAL A 183 -1.43 -6.51 16.59
C VAL A 183 -1.94 -5.92 15.28
N VAL A 184 -3.02 -6.48 14.72
CA VAL A 184 -3.74 -5.89 13.57
C VAL A 184 -4.10 -4.45 13.86
N GLY A 185 -4.74 -4.17 15.03
CA GLY A 185 -5.08 -2.81 15.43
C GLY A 185 -3.86 -1.87 15.50
N GLN A 186 -2.73 -2.35 16.00
CA GLN A 186 -1.49 -1.57 16.06
C GLN A 186 -0.91 -1.26 14.67
N VAL A 187 -0.93 -2.23 13.76
CA VAL A 187 -0.46 -2.03 12.37
C VAL A 187 -1.37 -1.05 11.62
N MET A 188 -2.69 -1.18 11.76
CA MET A 188 -3.64 -0.26 11.13
C MET A 188 -3.49 1.17 11.67
N GLU A 189 -3.34 1.32 12.97
CA GLU A 189 -3.11 2.62 13.60
C GLU A 189 -1.78 3.24 13.14
N LEU A 190 -0.71 2.45 13.01
CA LEU A 190 0.55 2.90 12.45
C LEU A 190 0.38 3.43 11.02
N ILE A 191 -0.35 2.72 10.15
CA ILE A 191 -0.61 3.16 8.76
C ILE A 191 -1.36 4.49 8.76
N ARG A 192 -2.37 4.65 9.64
CA ARG A 192 -3.11 5.91 9.80
C ARG A 192 -2.20 7.05 10.24
N GLN A 193 -1.36 6.82 11.25
CA GLN A 193 -0.39 7.82 11.73
C GLN A 193 0.59 8.24 10.64
N LEU A 194 1.11 7.31 9.85
CA LEU A 194 1.99 7.60 8.72
C LEU A 194 1.32 8.56 7.71
N ARG A 195 0.05 8.33 7.37
CA ARG A 195 -0.72 9.25 6.52
C ARG A 195 -0.89 10.62 7.18
N ASP A 196 -1.32 10.65 8.45
CA ASP A 196 -1.66 11.89 9.16
C ASP A 196 -0.44 12.79 9.40
N GLU A 197 0.72 12.20 9.75
CA GLU A 197 1.93 12.94 10.10
C GLU A 197 2.77 13.35 8.89
N SER A 198 2.84 12.51 7.85
CA SER A 198 3.76 12.75 6.71
C SER A 198 3.05 13.02 5.38
N GLY A 199 1.71 13.01 5.34
CA GLY A 199 0.96 13.15 4.10
C GLY A 199 1.20 11.99 3.13
N LEU A 200 1.59 10.82 3.64
CA LEU A 200 1.85 9.63 2.84
C LEU A 200 0.56 9.14 2.17
N THR A 201 0.61 8.91 0.87
CA THR A 201 -0.49 8.23 0.16
C THR A 201 -0.35 6.74 0.33
N VAL A 202 -1.44 6.05 0.66
CA VAL A 202 -1.43 4.59 0.90
C VAL A 202 -2.47 3.89 0.05
N LEU A 203 -2.06 2.86 -0.69
CA LEU A 203 -2.94 1.87 -1.27
C LEU A 203 -2.83 0.58 -0.46
N LEU A 204 -3.87 0.30 0.32
CA LEU A 204 -3.94 -0.81 1.24
C LEU A 204 -4.79 -1.93 0.65
N VAL A 205 -4.20 -3.06 0.34
CA VAL A 205 -4.91 -4.27 -0.05
C VAL A 205 -5.17 -5.11 1.19
N GLU A 206 -6.41 -5.53 1.40
CA GLU A 206 -6.81 -6.30 2.58
C GLU A 206 -7.97 -7.26 2.29
N GLN A 207 -7.96 -8.39 2.99
CA GLN A 207 -9.12 -9.26 3.10
C GLN A 207 -9.99 -8.86 4.28
N ASN A 208 -9.39 -8.38 5.39
CA ASN A 208 -10.10 -7.87 6.56
C ASN A 208 -10.72 -6.49 6.27
N ALA A 209 -11.85 -6.50 5.57
CA ALA A 209 -12.51 -5.28 5.12
C ALA A 209 -12.89 -4.35 6.28
N ARG A 210 -13.33 -4.90 7.43
CA ARG A 210 -13.70 -4.09 8.61
C ARG A 210 -12.52 -3.28 9.14
N GLY A 211 -11.36 -3.92 9.28
CA GLY A 211 -10.14 -3.25 9.77
C GLY A 211 -9.64 -2.20 8.79
N ALA A 212 -9.64 -2.52 7.49
CA ALA A 212 -9.19 -1.61 6.45
C ALA A 212 -10.10 -0.39 6.28
N LEU A 213 -11.42 -0.58 6.24
CA LEU A 213 -12.39 0.53 6.12
C LEU A 213 -12.39 1.45 7.36
N ALA A 214 -12.00 0.96 8.53
CA ALA A 214 -11.92 1.78 9.73
C ALA A 214 -10.84 2.87 9.67
N ILE A 215 -9.82 2.71 8.83
CA ILE A 215 -8.71 3.68 8.68
C ILE A 215 -8.67 4.32 7.29
N ALA A 216 -9.42 3.79 6.32
CA ALA A 216 -9.41 4.26 4.95
C ALA A 216 -10.33 5.48 4.74
N ASP A 217 -9.95 6.35 3.80
CA ASP A 217 -10.78 7.45 3.31
C ASP A 217 -11.74 6.97 2.21
N ARG A 218 -11.26 6.05 1.37
CA ARG A 218 -12.01 5.44 0.26
C ARG A 218 -11.79 3.94 0.24
N GLY A 219 -12.77 3.22 -0.30
CA GLY A 219 -12.65 1.80 -0.58
C GLY A 219 -12.97 1.48 -2.03
N VAL A 220 -12.34 0.42 -2.52
CA VAL A 220 -12.57 -0.20 -3.82
C VAL A 220 -12.78 -1.69 -3.58
N VAL A 221 -13.83 -2.26 -4.10
CA VAL A 221 -14.11 -3.69 -3.99
C VAL A 221 -13.79 -4.36 -5.32
N LEU A 222 -12.85 -5.29 -5.27
CA LEU A 222 -12.48 -6.15 -6.39
C LEU A 222 -13.16 -7.51 -6.27
N ASN A 223 -13.72 -7.97 -7.38
CA ASN A 223 -14.24 -9.33 -7.51
C ASN A 223 -13.89 -9.90 -8.90
N LEU A 224 -13.25 -11.06 -8.93
CA LEU A 224 -12.85 -11.75 -10.17
C LEU A 224 -12.16 -10.82 -11.18
N GLY A 225 -11.23 -10.00 -10.70
CA GLY A 225 -10.44 -9.09 -11.54
C GLY A 225 -11.16 -7.82 -12.00
N LYS A 226 -12.34 -7.51 -11.48
CA LYS A 226 -13.12 -6.31 -11.83
C LYS A 226 -13.44 -5.47 -10.60
N VAL A 227 -13.52 -4.16 -10.77
CA VAL A 227 -14.07 -3.25 -9.75
C VAL A 227 -15.58 -3.38 -9.74
N VAL A 228 -16.15 -3.80 -8.61
CA VAL A 228 -17.60 -3.94 -8.43
C VAL A 228 -18.21 -2.80 -7.61
N ALA A 229 -17.41 -2.11 -6.81
CA ALA A 229 -17.80 -0.91 -6.09
C ALA A 229 -16.59 -0.03 -5.79
N ALA A 230 -16.79 1.29 -5.77
CA ALA A 230 -15.80 2.27 -5.33
C ALA A 230 -16.52 3.47 -4.73
N ALA A 231 -16.28 3.75 -3.43
CA ALA A 231 -16.98 4.81 -2.71
C ALA A 231 -16.16 5.29 -1.49
N PRO A 232 -16.56 6.36 -0.78
CA PRO A 232 -16.04 6.67 0.53
C PRO A 232 -16.11 5.45 1.46
N ALA A 233 -15.10 5.26 2.30
CA ALA A 233 -15.01 4.08 3.16
C ALA A 233 -16.22 3.93 4.11
N ALA A 234 -16.75 5.04 4.61
CA ALA A 234 -17.94 5.07 5.46
C ALA A 234 -19.17 4.50 4.75
N ASP A 235 -19.37 4.83 3.45
CA ASP A 235 -20.50 4.37 2.66
C ASP A 235 -20.42 2.86 2.41
N LEU A 236 -19.22 2.35 2.07
CA LEU A 236 -19.00 0.91 1.90
C LEU A 236 -19.18 0.13 3.22
N ALA A 237 -18.78 0.73 4.34
CA ALA A 237 -18.98 0.14 5.67
C ALA A 237 -20.46 0.10 6.08
N ALA A 238 -21.30 1.03 5.58
CA ALA A 238 -22.73 1.08 5.84
C ALA A 238 -23.54 0.16 4.91
N ASP A 239 -23.03 -0.19 3.72
CA ASP A 239 -23.73 -1.02 2.73
C ASP A 239 -23.82 -2.48 3.17
N VAL A 240 -25.02 -2.87 3.64
CA VAL A 240 -25.29 -4.24 4.13
C VAL A 240 -25.21 -5.27 3.00
N ALA A 241 -25.69 -4.92 1.80
CA ALA A 241 -25.70 -5.85 0.66
C ALA A 241 -24.27 -6.15 0.20
N LEU A 242 -23.46 -5.12 0.05
CA LEU A 242 -22.06 -5.23 -0.36
C LEU A 242 -21.23 -6.02 0.68
N ARG A 243 -21.42 -5.75 1.98
CA ARG A 243 -20.76 -6.48 3.06
C ARG A 243 -21.05 -7.97 2.97
N LYS A 244 -22.33 -8.34 2.86
CA LYS A 244 -22.78 -9.73 2.83
C LYS A 244 -22.28 -10.48 1.59
N HIS A 245 -22.27 -9.83 0.40
CA HIS A 245 -21.95 -10.51 -0.86
C HIS A 245 -20.46 -10.55 -1.18
N TYR A 246 -19.68 -9.52 -0.78
CA TYR A 246 -18.31 -9.36 -1.22
C TYR A 246 -17.28 -9.25 -0.10
N LEU A 247 -17.68 -8.82 1.10
CA LEU A 247 -16.74 -8.53 2.19
C LEU A 247 -16.80 -9.55 3.35
N GLY A 248 -17.83 -10.39 3.40
CA GLY A 248 -17.92 -11.54 4.32
C GLY A 248 -18.25 -11.18 5.78
N PHE A 249 -18.83 -10.00 6.07
CA PHE A 249 -19.25 -9.59 7.43
C PHE A 249 -20.54 -8.79 7.44
#